data_7e5846f5ca0f56f135e83ad2b10fa298
#
_entry.id   7e5846f5ca0f56f135e83ad2b10fa298
#
_cell.length_a   1.000
_cell.length_b   1.000
_cell.length_c   1.000
_cell.angle_alpha   90.00
_cell.angle_beta   90.00
_cell.angle_gamma   90.00
#
_symmetry.space_group_name_H-M   'P 1'
#
loop_
_entity.id
_entity.type
_entity.pdbx_description
1 polymer ?
#
loop_
_entity_poly.entity_id
_entity_poly.type
_entity_poly.pdbx_seq_one_letter_code
_entity_poly.pdbx_strand_id
1 'polypeptide(L)'
;KFLATGEVKCIDEEIPFEIPQGWSVCRLNDLALYRKGPFGSSLTKSMFVPKSDTSIKVYEQKNAIQKNYELGEYYISQEKYKMMQSFIVEPSDIIVSCAGTIGETYQLPSTAPTGIINQALMRVKLYNLEMAKYWEMYFRYILLNETEMKGAGSAIKNIPPFEYLKAIIVAIPPIAEQKRIINRYHQLSTLSDRFDKLQKELNSLSNEICLSIKKSILQEAIQGKLVPQIAEEGTAQALLEQIRQEKQKLVKEG
;
A
#
# COMPACT_ATOMS: atom_id res chain seq x y z
N LYS A 1 -33.43 3.93 -3.81
CA LYS A 1 -32.74 5.03 -3.12
C LYS A 1 -33.68 6.21 -3.00
N PHE A 2 -33.81 6.78 -1.80
CA PHE A 2 -34.51 8.05 -1.60
C PHE A 2 -33.61 9.20 -2.06
N LEU A 3 -34.05 9.98 -3.02
CA LEU A 3 -33.39 11.20 -3.44
C LEU A 3 -33.80 12.36 -2.53
N ALA A 4 -33.01 13.43 -2.51
CA ALA A 4 -33.35 14.64 -1.75
C ALA A 4 -34.69 15.27 -2.21
N THR A 5 -35.15 14.93 -3.41
CA THR A 5 -36.46 15.30 -3.97
C THR A 5 -37.62 14.45 -3.45
N GLY A 6 -37.37 13.39 -2.64
CA GLY A 6 -38.36 12.42 -2.20
C GLY A 6 -38.64 11.31 -3.23
N GLU A 7 -38.04 11.33 -4.40
CA GLU A 7 -38.19 10.28 -5.40
C GLU A 7 -37.36 9.04 -5.03
N VAL A 8 -37.89 7.85 -5.33
CA VAL A 8 -37.20 6.57 -5.16
C VAL A 8 -36.61 6.17 -6.50
N LYS A 9 -35.29 6.22 -6.62
CA LYS A 9 -34.60 5.69 -7.79
C LYS A 9 -34.18 4.24 -7.53
N CYS A 10 -34.58 3.31 -8.41
CA CYS A 10 -34.04 1.96 -8.43
C CYS A 10 -32.56 2.02 -8.85
N ILE A 11 -31.70 1.26 -8.20
CA ILE A 11 -30.28 1.15 -8.52
C ILE A 11 -29.93 -0.25 -9.05
N ASP A 12 -30.92 -1.11 -9.27
CA ASP A 12 -30.70 -2.50 -9.68
C ASP A 12 -30.03 -2.60 -11.05
N GLU A 13 -30.34 -1.65 -11.95
CA GLU A 13 -29.70 -1.57 -13.27
C GLU A 13 -28.23 -1.08 -13.22
N GLU A 14 -27.81 -0.49 -12.11
CA GLU A 14 -26.45 0.01 -11.92
C GLU A 14 -25.53 -1.06 -11.31
N ILE A 15 -26.06 -2.25 -10.96
CA ILE A 15 -25.29 -3.30 -10.27
C ILE A 15 -24.53 -4.13 -11.29
N PRO A 16 -23.18 -4.23 -11.19
CA PRO A 16 -22.36 -4.91 -12.20
C PRO A 16 -22.32 -6.44 -12.05
N PHE A 17 -23.00 -7.02 -11.06
CA PHE A 17 -22.98 -8.46 -10.77
C PHE A 17 -24.27 -8.92 -10.08
N GLU A 18 -24.54 -10.22 -10.14
CA GLU A 18 -25.66 -10.83 -9.42
C GLU A 18 -25.42 -10.80 -7.91
N ILE A 19 -26.45 -10.34 -7.18
CA ILE A 19 -26.37 -10.21 -5.71
C ILE A 19 -26.91 -11.50 -5.07
N PRO A 20 -26.17 -12.11 -4.13
CA PRO A 20 -26.67 -13.26 -3.39
C PRO A 20 -27.96 -12.95 -2.63
N GLN A 21 -28.80 -13.96 -2.46
CA GLN A 21 -30.03 -13.82 -1.67
C GLN A 21 -29.70 -13.38 -0.24
N GLY A 22 -30.41 -12.39 0.25
CA GLY A 22 -30.19 -11.81 1.60
C GLY A 22 -29.15 -10.69 1.68
N TRP A 23 -28.50 -10.37 0.54
CA TRP A 23 -27.67 -9.16 0.44
C TRP A 23 -28.51 -7.96 0.01
N SER A 24 -28.02 -6.78 0.34
CA SER A 24 -28.61 -5.51 -0.09
C SER A 24 -27.56 -4.62 -0.72
N VAL A 25 -28.00 -3.65 -1.52
CA VAL A 25 -27.13 -2.72 -2.21
C VAL A 25 -27.38 -1.29 -1.74
N CYS A 26 -26.32 -0.55 -1.54
CA CYS A 26 -26.38 0.86 -1.24
C CYS A 26 -25.21 1.61 -1.87
N ARG A 27 -25.13 2.90 -1.73
CA ARG A 27 -23.94 3.66 -2.10
C ARG A 27 -22.99 3.76 -0.92
N LEU A 28 -21.69 3.89 -1.20
CA LEU A 28 -20.68 4.07 -0.16
C LEU A 28 -21.05 5.21 0.79
N ASN A 29 -21.63 6.30 0.27
CA ASN A 29 -22.10 7.44 1.05
C ASN A 29 -23.22 7.12 2.05
N ASP A 30 -23.95 6.04 1.83
CA ASP A 30 -25.07 5.65 2.70
C ASP A 30 -24.59 4.92 3.98
N LEU A 31 -23.30 4.55 4.05
CA LEU A 31 -22.70 3.79 5.13
C LEU A 31 -22.01 4.64 6.20
N ALA A 32 -21.60 5.87 5.85
CA ALA A 32 -20.75 6.70 6.71
C ALA A 32 -20.83 8.18 6.37
N LEU A 33 -20.39 8.99 7.31
CA LEU A 33 -20.03 10.39 7.07
C LEU A 33 -18.55 10.47 6.68
N TYR A 34 -18.29 11.08 5.52
CA TYR A 34 -16.95 11.27 4.99
C TYR A 34 -16.53 12.73 5.10
N ARG A 35 -15.33 12.99 5.58
CA ARG A 35 -14.77 14.34 5.63
C ARG A 35 -13.30 14.33 5.25
N LYS A 36 -12.96 14.95 4.12
CA LYS A 36 -11.56 15.22 3.74
C LYS A 36 -10.99 16.29 4.65
N GLY A 37 -9.71 16.18 4.96
CA GLY A 37 -8.98 17.15 5.78
C GLY A 37 -9.00 18.57 5.19
N PRO A 38 -8.63 19.57 5.99
CA PRO A 38 -8.69 20.99 5.61
C PRO A 38 -7.75 21.31 4.44
N PHE A 39 -8.01 22.41 3.75
CA PHE A 39 -7.03 22.94 2.81
C PHE A 39 -5.73 23.34 3.54
N GLY A 40 -4.57 23.24 2.88
CA GLY A 40 -3.26 23.50 3.49
C GLY A 40 -3.13 24.89 4.15
N SER A 41 -3.81 25.90 3.61
CA SER A 41 -3.86 27.26 4.19
C SER A 41 -4.62 27.33 5.52
N SER A 42 -5.52 26.40 5.79
CA SER A 42 -6.30 26.35 7.03
C SER A 42 -5.55 25.75 8.22
N LEU A 43 -4.46 25.00 7.94
CA LEU A 43 -3.64 24.34 8.94
C LEU A 43 -2.16 24.39 8.51
N THR A 44 -1.48 25.48 8.85
CA THR A 44 -0.06 25.74 8.53
C THR A 44 0.85 25.40 9.71
N LYS A 45 2.15 25.22 9.44
CA LYS A 45 3.15 24.91 10.48
C LYS A 45 3.21 25.95 11.60
N SER A 46 2.95 27.22 11.31
CA SER A 46 2.94 28.31 12.29
C SER A 46 1.79 28.25 13.30
N MET A 47 0.77 27.41 13.04
CA MET A 47 -0.39 27.22 13.93
C MET A 47 -0.21 26.08 14.92
N PHE A 48 0.87 25.32 14.80
CA PHE A 48 1.14 24.24 15.72
C PHE A 48 1.76 24.76 17.02
N VAL A 49 1.35 24.12 18.11
CA VAL A 49 1.81 24.43 19.47
C VAL A 49 2.51 23.18 20.08
N PRO A 50 3.37 23.35 21.09
CA PRO A 50 3.91 22.22 21.81
C PRO A 50 2.81 21.37 22.46
N LYS A 51 3.11 20.08 22.67
CA LYS A 51 2.22 19.18 23.40
C LYS A 51 2.05 19.67 24.85
N SER A 52 0.82 19.79 25.27
CA SER A 52 0.42 20.15 26.64
C SER A 52 -0.91 19.49 27.00
N ASP A 53 -1.32 19.55 28.25
CA ASP A 53 -2.60 18.98 28.71
C ASP A 53 -3.82 19.64 28.05
N THR A 54 -3.67 20.85 27.52
CA THR A 54 -4.74 21.58 26.83
C THR A 54 -4.62 21.57 25.32
N SER A 55 -3.52 21.08 24.76
CA SER A 55 -3.33 21.02 23.31
C SER A 55 -4.05 19.83 22.69
N ILE A 56 -4.54 20.02 21.46
CA ILE A 56 -5.31 19.01 20.72
C ILE A 56 -4.42 18.39 19.65
N LYS A 57 -4.42 17.07 19.59
CA LYS A 57 -3.63 16.30 18.62
C LYS A 57 -4.08 16.55 17.20
N VAL A 58 -3.10 16.68 16.29
CA VAL A 58 -3.32 16.64 14.84
C VAL A 58 -2.90 15.27 14.32
N TYR A 59 -3.85 14.54 13.77
CA TYR A 59 -3.58 13.27 13.10
C TYR A 59 -3.01 13.52 11.71
N GLU A 60 -1.96 12.76 11.40
CA GLU A 60 -1.20 12.85 10.17
C GLU A 60 -1.27 11.53 9.40
N GLN A 61 -0.87 11.56 8.16
CA GLN A 61 -0.86 10.39 7.28
C GLN A 61 -0.12 9.18 7.89
N LYS A 62 0.99 9.42 8.59
CA LYS A 62 1.75 8.37 9.26
C LYS A 62 0.92 7.57 10.28
N ASN A 63 -0.09 8.19 10.91
CA ASN A 63 -0.97 7.48 11.83
C ASN A 63 -1.82 6.42 11.12
N ALA A 64 -2.32 6.72 9.91
CA ALA A 64 -3.07 5.76 9.10
C ALA A 64 -2.16 4.67 8.54
N ILE A 65 -0.98 5.02 8.02
CA ILE A 65 -0.04 4.10 7.38
C ILE A 65 0.54 3.10 8.38
N GLN A 66 0.98 3.57 9.54
CA GLN A 66 1.64 2.74 10.57
C GLN A 66 0.66 2.17 11.62
N LYS A 67 -0.65 2.42 11.45
CA LYS A 67 -1.71 1.94 12.37
C LYS A 67 -1.42 2.31 13.84
N ASN A 68 -0.88 3.50 14.06
CA ASN A 68 -0.49 3.96 15.40
C ASN A 68 -0.92 5.41 15.62
N TYR A 69 -1.85 5.62 16.55
CA TYR A 69 -2.38 6.95 16.88
C TYR A 69 -1.40 7.80 17.71
N GLU A 70 -0.41 7.21 18.36
CA GLU A 70 0.55 7.92 19.22
C GLU A 70 1.56 8.73 18.40
N LEU A 71 1.84 8.31 17.16
CA LEU A 71 2.78 8.99 16.29
C LEU A 71 2.33 10.42 15.99
N GLY A 72 3.31 11.28 15.77
CA GLY A 72 3.11 12.67 15.40
C GLY A 72 3.32 13.65 16.55
N GLU A 73 3.87 14.81 16.20
CA GLU A 73 4.28 15.85 17.14
C GLU A 73 3.46 17.14 16.99
N TYR A 74 2.47 17.13 16.09
CA TYR A 74 1.68 18.32 15.81
C TYR A 74 0.44 18.38 16.69
N TYR A 75 0.31 19.51 17.34
CA TYR A 75 -0.81 19.86 18.20
C TYR A 75 -1.29 21.27 17.87
N ILE A 76 -2.56 21.56 18.17
CA ILE A 76 -3.16 22.89 18.02
C ILE A 76 -3.74 23.37 19.34
N SER A 77 -3.95 24.70 19.44
CA SER A 77 -4.60 25.28 20.60
C SER A 77 -6.12 24.96 20.63
N GLN A 78 -6.71 25.08 21.80
CA GLN A 78 -8.16 24.95 22.00
C GLN A 78 -8.97 25.94 21.14
N GLU A 79 -8.46 27.16 20.93
CA GLU A 79 -9.10 28.17 20.09
C GLU A 79 -9.14 27.71 18.64
N LYS A 80 -8.00 27.21 18.11
CA LYS A 80 -7.92 26.69 16.75
C LYS A 80 -8.82 25.46 16.59
N TYR A 81 -8.87 24.57 17.56
CA TYR A 81 -9.76 23.42 17.57
C TYR A 81 -11.24 23.81 17.44
N LYS A 82 -11.68 24.84 18.17
CA LYS A 82 -13.06 25.36 18.06
C LYS A 82 -13.39 25.84 16.65
N MET A 83 -12.42 26.35 15.90
CA MET A 83 -12.60 26.78 14.50
C MET A 83 -12.62 25.59 13.52
N MET A 84 -12.16 24.43 13.93
CA MET A 84 -11.96 23.24 13.06
C MET A 84 -12.92 22.10 13.37
N GLN A 85 -14.11 22.38 13.87
CA GLN A 85 -15.11 21.40 14.30
C GLN A 85 -15.44 20.35 13.24
N SER A 86 -15.48 20.75 11.96
CA SER A 86 -15.80 19.82 10.87
C SER A 86 -14.69 18.78 10.58
N PHE A 87 -13.50 18.96 11.13
CA PHE A 87 -12.34 18.08 10.92
C PHE A 87 -11.98 17.25 12.15
N ILE A 88 -12.82 17.31 13.19
CA ILE A 88 -12.66 16.51 14.39
C ILE A 88 -12.72 15.04 14.04
N VAL A 89 -11.83 14.27 14.67
CA VAL A 89 -11.81 12.82 14.64
C VAL A 89 -11.85 12.30 16.07
N GLU A 90 -12.67 11.30 16.30
CA GLU A 90 -12.96 10.70 17.60
C GLU A 90 -12.53 9.23 17.63
N PRO A 91 -12.41 8.61 18.81
CA PRO A 91 -12.27 7.15 18.91
C PRO A 91 -13.32 6.43 18.08
N SER A 92 -12.94 5.31 17.48
CA SER A 92 -13.73 4.50 16.55
C SER A 92 -13.93 5.08 15.15
N ASP A 93 -13.64 6.36 14.90
CA ASP A 93 -13.55 6.88 13.53
C ASP A 93 -12.41 6.19 12.76
N ILE A 94 -12.58 6.07 11.45
CA ILE A 94 -11.52 5.57 10.56
C ILE A 94 -10.83 6.76 9.90
N ILE A 95 -9.51 6.81 9.97
CA ILE A 95 -8.69 7.74 9.22
C ILE A 95 -8.10 7.04 7.99
N VAL A 96 -8.13 7.72 6.85
CA VAL A 96 -7.68 7.20 5.55
C VAL A 96 -6.63 8.12 4.98
N SER A 97 -5.49 7.57 4.54
CA SER A 97 -4.44 8.32 3.86
C SER A 97 -4.86 8.69 2.43
N CYS A 98 -4.73 9.97 2.07
CA CYS A 98 -5.22 10.52 0.80
C CYS A 98 -4.12 10.98 -0.17
N ALA A 99 -2.85 10.98 0.24
CA ALA A 99 -1.71 11.43 -0.56
C ALA A 99 -0.48 10.52 -0.33
N GLY A 100 0.40 10.40 -1.30
CA GLY A 100 1.58 9.52 -1.21
C GLY A 100 1.19 8.05 -1.13
N THR A 101 1.28 7.41 0.02
CA THR A 101 0.73 6.07 0.27
C THR A 101 -0.77 6.18 0.50
N ILE A 102 -1.54 5.94 -0.56
CA ILE A 102 -2.98 6.19 -0.61
C ILE A 102 -3.77 4.97 -0.16
N GLY A 103 -4.89 5.23 0.53
CA GLY A 103 -5.89 4.21 0.86
C GLY A 103 -5.57 3.39 2.09
N GLU A 104 -4.48 3.68 2.80
CA GLU A 104 -4.26 3.07 4.09
C GLU A 104 -5.30 3.55 5.10
N THR A 105 -6.00 2.61 5.71
CA THR A 105 -7.07 2.85 6.67
C THR A 105 -6.62 2.50 8.08
N TYR A 106 -7.05 3.26 9.06
CA TYR A 106 -6.83 2.94 10.46
C TYR A 106 -8.04 3.35 11.30
N GLN A 107 -8.71 2.38 11.89
CA GLN A 107 -9.75 2.64 12.88
C GLN A 107 -9.10 3.01 14.20
N LEU A 108 -9.40 4.21 14.70
CA LEU A 108 -8.85 4.69 15.96
C LEU A 108 -9.38 3.85 17.13
N PRO A 109 -8.52 3.33 18.00
CA PRO A 109 -8.96 2.58 19.18
C PRO A 109 -9.67 3.51 20.19
N SER A 110 -10.38 2.92 21.13
CA SER A 110 -11.08 3.67 22.20
C SER A 110 -10.15 4.52 23.08
N THR A 111 -8.86 4.17 23.12
CA THR A 111 -7.81 4.90 23.86
C THR A 111 -7.24 6.09 23.10
N ALA A 112 -7.54 6.22 21.81
CA ALA A 112 -7.03 7.32 21.00
C ALA A 112 -7.65 8.66 21.47
N PRO A 113 -6.86 9.73 21.63
CA PRO A 113 -7.42 11.03 21.99
C PRO A 113 -8.23 11.62 20.85
N THR A 114 -9.28 12.37 21.19
CA THR A 114 -9.96 13.22 20.22
C THR A 114 -8.97 14.24 19.65
N GLY A 115 -9.03 14.46 18.34
CA GLY A 115 -8.13 15.36 17.63
C GLY A 115 -8.75 15.91 16.36
N ILE A 116 -7.91 16.42 15.47
CA ILE A 116 -8.30 16.80 14.11
C ILE A 116 -7.44 16.07 13.07
N ILE A 117 -7.99 15.90 11.88
CA ILE A 117 -7.22 15.38 10.73
C ILE A 117 -6.52 16.52 9.98
N ASN A 118 -5.35 16.24 9.43
CA ASN A 118 -4.65 17.15 8.52
C ASN A 118 -5.16 17.00 7.07
N GLN A 119 -4.63 17.81 6.13
CA GLN A 119 -5.01 17.84 4.72
C GLN A 119 -4.74 16.52 3.96
N ALA A 120 -3.84 15.68 4.44
CA ALA A 120 -3.48 14.41 3.80
C ALA A 120 -4.35 13.23 4.26
N LEU A 121 -5.32 13.48 5.13
CA LEU A 121 -6.24 12.48 5.66
C LEU A 121 -7.69 12.74 5.23
N MET A 122 -8.47 11.66 5.25
CA MET A 122 -9.93 11.69 5.24
C MET A 122 -10.42 10.96 6.49
N ARG A 123 -11.42 11.54 7.16
CA ARG A 123 -12.16 10.89 8.23
C ARG A 123 -13.37 10.16 7.65
N VAL A 124 -13.62 8.98 8.17
CA VAL A 124 -14.82 8.18 7.90
C VAL A 124 -15.45 7.82 9.24
N LYS A 125 -16.68 8.29 9.47
CA LYS A 125 -17.47 7.96 10.65
C LYS A 125 -18.62 7.05 10.22
N LEU A 126 -18.49 5.75 10.50
CA LEU A 126 -19.50 4.75 10.14
C LEU A 126 -20.76 4.91 10.98
N TYR A 127 -21.93 4.72 10.38
CA TYR A 127 -23.21 4.67 11.10
C TYR A 127 -23.37 3.38 11.91
N ASN A 128 -22.70 2.29 11.48
CA ASN A 128 -22.63 1.04 12.22
C ASN A 128 -21.18 0.55 12.31
N LEU A 129 -20.63 0.55 13.53
CA LEU A 129 -19.23 0.18 13.77
C LEU A 129 -18.94 -1.31 13.58
N GLU A 130 -19.94 -2.19 13.66
CA GLU A 130 -19.72 -3.63 13.44
C GLU A 130 -19.28 -3.94 12.01
N MET A 131 -19.61 -3.08 11.05
CA MET A 131 -19.20 -3.24 9.66
C MET A 131 -17.83 -2.64 9.33
N ALA A 132 -17.09 -2.08 10.30
CA ALA A 132 -15.85 -1.35 10.04
C ALA A 132 -14.84 -2.17 9.24
N LYS A 133 -14.62 -3.44 9.60
CA LYS A 133 -13.68 -4.32 8.90
C LYS A 133 -14.15 -4.68 7.48
N TYR A 134 -15.45 -4.85 7.28
CA TYR A 134 -16.02 -5.07 5.96
C TYR A 134 -15.88 -3.82 5.09
N TRP A 135 -16.16 -2.65 5.65
CA TRP A 135 -15.98 -1.37 4.98
C TRP A 135 -14.50 -1.16 4.57
N GLU A 136 -13.54 -1.40 5.46
CA GLU A 136 -12.10 -1.29 5.16
C GLU A 136 -11.68 -2.22 4.00
N MET A 137 -12.13 -3.48 4.04
CA MET A 137 -11.86 -4.45 2.97
C MET A 137 -12.44 -3.99 1.63
N TYR A 138 -13.71 -3.55 1.62
CA TYR A 138 -14.39 -3.11 0.41
C TYR A 138 -13.78 -1.82 -0.15
N PHE A 139 -13.44 -0.88 0.71
CA PHE A 139 -12.77 0.36 0.33
C PHE A 139 -11.40 0.10 -0.32
N ARG A 140 -10.63 -0.85 0.22
CA ARG A 140 -9.38 -1.29 -0.39
C ARG A 140 -9.59 -1.91 -1.77
N TYR A 141 -10.61 -2.72 -1.94
CA TYR A 141 -10.98 -3.29 -3.25
C TYR A 141 -11.30 -2.20 -4.28
N ILE A 142 -12.10 -1.19 -3.90
CA ILE A 142 -12.39 -0.03 -4.76
C ILE A 142 -11.10 0.62 -5.26
N LEU A 143 -10.15 0.90 -4.36
CA LEU A 143 -8.91 1.56 -4.72
C LEU A 143 -8.01 0.71 -5.61
N LEU A 144 -7.98 -0.60 -5.43
CA LEU A 144 -7.24 -1.52 -6.30
C LEU A 144 -7.80 -1.51 -7.72
N ASN A 145 -9.12 -1.60 -7.87
CA ASN A 145 -9.77 -1.55 -9.19
C ASN A 145 -9.51 -0.22 -9.92
N GLU A 146 -9.53 0.90 -9.21
CA GLU A 146 -9.17 2.20 -9.78
C GLU A 146 -7.71 2.25 -10.29
N THR A 147 -6.80 1.55 -9.62
CA THR A 147 -5.40 1.44 -10.04
C THR A 147 -5.28 0.64 -11.32
N GLU A 148 -5.99 -0.47 -11.43
CA GLU A 148 -5.99 -1.33 -12.61
C GLU A 148 -6.60 -0.62 -13.83
N MET A 149 -7.70 0.12 -13.66
CA MET A 149 -8.37 0.88 -14.73
C MET A 149 -7.48 1.99 -15.31
N LYS A 150 -6.56 2.56 -14.54
CA LYS A 150 -5.62 3.61 -15.00
C LYS A 150 -4.36 3.08 -15.69
N GLY A 151 -4.21 1.76 -15.80
CA GLY A 151 -3.09 1.09 -16.47
C GLY A 151 -1.86 0.90 -15.59
N ALA A 152 -1.17 -0.21 -15.82
CA ALA A 152 0.07 -0.56 -15.14
C ALA A 152 1.14 0.53 -15.40
N GLY A 153 1.53 1.26 -14.37
CA GLY A 153 2.58 2.29 -14.42
C GLY A 153 2.16 3.68 -13.95
N SER A 154 0.88 3.99 -13.83
CA SER A 154 0.44 5.25 -13.22
C SER A 154 0.12 5.05 -11.74
N ALA A 155 1.10 5.32 -10.87
CA ALA A 155 0.84 5.38 -9.43
C ALA A 155 -0.28 6.41 -9.17
N ILE A 156 -1.34 6.02 -8.45
CA ILE A 156 -2.37 6.96 -8.02
C ILE A 156 -1.69 7.96 -7.08
N LYS A 157 -1.57 9.22 -7.53
CA LYS A 157 -0.98 10.29 -6.71
C LYS A 157 -1.92 10.85 -5.65
N ASN A 158 -3.22 10.68 -5.85
CA ASN A 158 -4.27 11.16 -4.94
C ASN A 158 -5.45 10.20 -4.96
N ILE A 159 -6.18 10.13 -3.83
CA ILE A 159 -7.44 9.41 -3.77
C ILE A 159 -8.41 9.92 -4.84
N PRO A 160 -9.24 9.06 -5.45
CA PRO A 160 -10.24 9.49 -6.44
C PRO A 160 -11.11 10.65 -5.93
N PRO A 161 -11.71 11.44 -6.83
CA PRO A 161 -12.59 12.53 -6.43
C PRO A 161 -13.67 12.04 -5.47
N PHE A 162 -13.92 12.81 -4.42
CA PHE A 162 -14.77 12.39 -3.32
C PHE A 162 -16.22 12.11 -3.75
N GLU A 163 -16.73 12.89 -4.69
CA GLU A 163 -18.09 12.69 -5.24
C GLU A 163 -18.20 11.36 -6.02
N TYR A 164 -17.13 10.96 -6.68
CA TYR A 164 -17.05 9.65 -7.32
C TYR A 164 -17.08 8.52 -6.30
N LEU A 165 -16.23 8.59 -5.26
CA LEU A 165 -16.21 7.57 -4.19
C LEU A 165 -17.57 7.40 -3.50
N LYS A 166 -18.24 8.50 -3.22
CA LYS A 166 -19.58 8.49 -2.61
C LYS A 166 -20.62 7.78 -3.45
N ALA A 167 -20.49 7.88 -4.78
CA ALA A 167 -21.43 7.30 -5.73
C ALA A 167 -21.25 5.79 -5.95
N ILE A 168 -20.11 5.20 -5.53
CA ILE A 168 -19.81 3.79 -5.74
C ILE A 168 -20.86 2.91 -5.04
N ILE A 169 -21.31 1.91 -5.78
CA ILE A 169 -22.25 0.91 -5.29
C ILE A 169 -21.52 -0.12 -4.43
N VAL A 170 -22.10 -0.44 -3.30
CA VAL A 170 -21.58 -1.42 -2.33
C VAL A 170 -22.63 -2.48 -2.06
N ALA A 171 -22.28 -3.74 -2.23
CA ALA A 171 -23.10 -4.87 -1.83
C ALA A 171 -22.82 -5.23 -0.37
N ILE A 172 -23.87 -5.29 0.43
CA ILE A 172 -23.81 -5.45 1.88
C ILE A 172 -24.46 -6.77 2.30
N PRO A 173 -23.65 -7.75 2.76
CA PRO A 173 -24.16 -8.97 3.39
C PRO A 173 -24.69 -8.71 4.82
N PRO A 174 -25.46 -9.63 5.39
CA PRO A 174 -25.79 -9.62 6.81
C PRO A 174 -24.52 -9.58 7.68
N ILE A 175 -24.57 -8.93 8.85
CA ILE A 175 -23.38 -8.71 9.71
C ILE A 175 -22.65 -10.02 10.07
N ALA A 176 -23.37 -11.09 10.33
CA ALA A 176 -22.77 -12.40 10.62
C ALA A 176 -21.96 -12.94 9.41
N GLU A 177 -22.45 -12.70 8.20
CA GLU A 177 -21.78 -13.09 6.97
C GLU A 177 -20.57 -12.18 6.68
N GLN A 178 -20.67 -10.87 6.92
CA GLN A 178 -19.52 -9.97 6.85
C GLN A 178 -18.35 -10.48 7.71
N LYS A 179 -18.62 -10.89 8.96
CA LYS A 179 -17.62 -11.46 9.86
C LYS A 179 -16.97 -12.73 9.29
N ARG A 180 -17.77 -13.63 8.68
CA ARG A 180 -17.23 -14.85 8.03
C ARG A 180 -16.36 -14.51 6.79
N ILE A 181 -16.80 -13.59 5.96
CA ILE A 181 -16.07 -13.11 4.79
C ILE A 181 -14.72 -12.53 5.21
N ILE A 182 -14.69 -11.65 6.20
CA ILE A 182 -13.47 -11.02 6.70
C ILE A 182 -12.50 -12.06 7.25
N ASN A 183 -12.98 -12.99 8.07
CA ASN A 183 -12.14 -14.06 8.61
C ASN A 183 -11.52 -14.90 7.49
N ARG A 184 -12.31 -15.25 6.48
CA ARG A 184 -11.82 -16.02 5.32
C ARG A 184 -10.82 -15.23 4.50
N TYR A 185 -11.10 -13.95 4.25
CA TYR A 185 -10.18 -13.05 3.57
C TYR A 185 -8.82 -12.97 4.28
N HIS A 186 -8.79 -12.79 5.61
CA HIS A 186 -7.55 -12.75 6.38
C HIS A 186 -6.77 -14.06 6.31
N GLN A 187 -7.45 -15.22 6.40
CA GLN A 187 -6.80 -16.51 6.23
C GLN A 187 -6.11 -16.63 4.86
N LEU A 188 -6.83 -16.28 3.80
CA LEU A 188 -6.31 -16.38 2.43
C LEU A 188 -5.19 -15.36 2.17
N SER A 189 -5.33 -14.11 2.66
CA SER A 189 -4.29 -13.08 2.55
C SER A 189 -2.99 -13.53 3.23
N THR A 190 -3.06 -14.07 4.44
CA THR A 190 -1.88 -14.60 5.14
C THR A 190 -1.19 -15.72 4.36
N LEU A 191 -1.97 -16.61 3.73
CA LEU A 191 -1.41 -17.68 2.88
C LEU A 191 -0.74 -17.11 1.63
N SER A 192 -1.35 -16.11 0.99
CA SER A 192 -0.79 -15.40 -0.17
C SER A 192 0.55 -14.73 0.19
N ASP A 193 0.61 -13.98 1.29
CA ASP A 193 1.84 -13.32 1.75
C ASP A 193 2.96 -14.33 2.03
N ARG A 194 2.61 -15.49 2.61
CA ARG A 194 3.56 -16.58 2.84
C ARG A 194 4.06 -17.18 1.53
N PHE A 195 3.17 -17.39 0.56
CA PHE A 195 3.53 -17.89 -0.76
C PHE A 195 4.51 -16.93 -1.46
N ASP A 196 4.21 -15.62 -1.46
CA ASP A 196 5.06 -14.61 -2.09
C ASP A 196 6.46 -14.57 -1.45
N LYS A 197 6.53 -14.71 -0.12
CA LYS A 197 7.81 -14.78 0.59
C LYS A 197 8.62 -15.99 0.15
N LEU A 198 8.01 -17.19 0.16
CA LEU A 198 8.67 -18.43 -0.24
C LEU A 198 9.11 -18.40 -1.71
N GLN A 199 8.30 -17.81 -2.58
CA GLN A 199 8.62 -17.65 -3.99
C GLN A 199 9.86 -16.75 -4.21
N LYS A 200 9.95 -15.66 -3.45
CA LYS A 200 11.14 -14.77 -3.49
C LYS A 200 12.39 -15.49 -2.98
N GLU A 201 12.30 -16.24 -1.90
CA GLU A 201 13.39 -17.05 -1.36
C GLU A 201 13.85 -18.11 -2.38
N LEU A 202 12.92 -18.80 -3.02
CA LEU A 202 13.22 -19.78 -4.07
C LEU A 202 13.94 -19.15 -5.26
N ASN A 203 13.47 -18.00 -5.72
CA ASN A 203 14.10 -17.28 -6.83
C ASN A 203 15.53 -16.82 -6.49
N SER A 204 15.76 -16.33 -5.26
CA SER A 204 17.09 -15.96 -4.77
C SER A 204 18.02 -17.16 -4.77
N LEU A 205 17.57 -18.28 -4.20
CA LEU A 205 18.35 -19.52 -4.14
C LEU A 205 18.70 -20.06 -5.52
N SER A 206 17.74 -20.03 -6.46
CA SER A 206 17.96 -20.45 -7.84
C SER A 206 19.05 -19.62 -8.53
N ASN A 207 19.04 -18.30 -8.33
CA ASN A 207 20.06 -17.39 -8.86
C ASN A 207 21.44 -17.66 -8.24
N GLU A 208 21.51 -17.87 -6.93
CA GLU A 208 22.76 -18.21 -6.23
C GLU A 208 23.37 -19.52 -6.72
N ILE A 209 22.54 -20.55 -6.93
CA ILE A 209 22.99 -21.85 -7.49
C ILE A 209 23.57 -21.65 -8.90
N CYS A 210 22.88 -20.91 -9.77
CA CYS A 210 23.38 -20.62 -11.12
C CYS A 210 24.74 -19.90 -11.10
N LEU A 211 24.92 -18.93 -10.22
CA LEU A 211 26.20 -18.22 -10.06
C LEU A 211 27.30 -19.14 -9.50
N SER A 212 26.95 -19.98 -8.52
CA SER A 212 27.88 -20.96 -7.94
C SER A 212 28.37 -21.98 -8.96
N ILE A 213 27.48 -22.51 -9.80
CA ILE A 213 27.83 -23.44 -10.89
C ILE A 213 28.78 -22.77 -11.88
N LYS A 214 28.47 -21.53 -12.33
CA LYS A 214 29.38 -20.80 -13.24
C LYS A 214 30.75 -20.59 -12.62
N LYS A 215 30.83 -20.23 -11.34
CA LYS A 215 32.10 -20.07 -10.62
C LYS A 215 32.87 -21.37 -10.52
N SER A 216 32.21 -22.49 -10.24
CA SER A 216 32.80 -23.81 -10.16
C SER A 216 33.36 -24.24 -11.51
N ILE A 217 32.61 -24.06 -12.59
CA ILE A 217 33.08 -24.37 -13.96
C ILE A 217 34.35 -23.55 -14.32
N LEU A 218 34.36 -22.24 -14.01
CA LEU A 218 35.53 -21.39 -14.23
C LEU A 218 36.72 -21.84 -13.39
N GLN A 219 36.51 -22.26 -12.16
CA GLN A 219 37.55 -22.76 -11.28
C GLN A 219 38.19 -24.06 -11.84
N GLU A 220 37.37 -25.01 -12.31
CA GLU A 220 37.82 -26.24 -12.92
C GLU A 220 38.61 -25.94 -14.23
N ALA A 221 38.12 -24.98 -15.03
CA ALA A 221 38.80 -24.53 -16.24
C ALA A 221 40.20 -23.96 -15.94
N ILE A 222 40.31 -23.05 -14.98
CA ILE A 222 41.59 -22.42 -14.61
C ILE A 222 42.57 -23.42 -14.00
N GLN A 223 42.07 -24.44 -13.30
CA GLN A 223 42.90 -25.51 -12.74
C GLN A 223 43.30 -26.59 -13.74
N GLY A 224 42.88 -26.48 -15.01
CA GLY A 224 43.14 -27.46 -16.04
C GLY A 224 42.44 -28.80 -15.85
N LYS A 225 41.34 -28.80 -15.08
CA LYS A 225 40.55 -30.03 -14.78
C LYS A 225 39.31 -30.18 -15.65
N LEU A 226 38.89 -29.11 -16.35
CA LEU A 226 37.64 -29.09 -17.11
C LEU A 226 37.69 -29.96 -18.37
N VAL A 227 38.89 -30.07 -18.99
CA VAL A 227 39.13 -30.90 -20.19
C VAL A 227 40.37 -31.74 -19.96
N PRO A 228 40.45 -32.96 -20.55
CA PRO A 228 41.66 -33.78 -20.50
C PRO A 228 42.80 -33.08 -21.25
N GLN A 229 44.02 -33.24 -20.76
CA GLN A 229 45.20 -32.75 -21.44
C GLN A 229 45.60 -33.70 -22.57
N ILE A 230 45.90 -33.15 -23.74
CA ILE A 230 46.29 -33.89 -24.95
C ILE A 230 47.75 -33.59 -25.20
N ALA A 231 48.62 -34.63 -25.18
CA ALA A 231 50.08 -34.49 -25.28
C ALA A 231 50.57 -33.89 -26.62
N GLU A 232 49.80 -34.11 -27.68
CA GLU A 232 50.08 -33.63 -29.02
C GLU A 232 49.88 -32.12 -29.22
N GLU A 233 49.17 -31.44 -28.30
CA GLU A 233 48.88 -30.01 -28.41
C GLU A 233 50.06 -29.08 -28.06
N GLY A 234 51.17 -29.65 -27.60
CA GLY A 234 52.36 -28.89 -27.24
C GLY A 234 52.38 -28.38 -25.81
N THR A 235 53.27 -27.43 -25.51
CA THR A 235 53.45 -26.90 -24.14
C THR A 235 53.24 -25.39 -24.06
N ALA A 236 52.78 -24.92 -22.94
CA ALA A 236 52.62 -23.50 -22.63
C ALA A 236 53.97 -22.73 -22.68
N GLN A 237 55.09 -23.41 -22.48
CA GLN A 237 56.42 -22.80 -22.60
C GLN A 237 56.71 -22.32 -24.04
N ALA A 238 56.38 -23.10 -25.09
CA ALA A 238 56.52 -22.69 -26.46
C ALA A 238 55.72 -21.44 -26.79
N LEU A 239 54.47 -21.36 -26.31
CA LEU A 239 53.62 -20.18 -26.46
C LEU A 239 54.21 -18.95 -25.73
N LEU A 240 54.72 -19.09 -24.54
CA LEU A 240 55.36 -18.00 -23.80
C LEU A 240 56.60 -17.46 -24.47
N GLU A 241 57.39 -18.32 -25.10
CA GLU A 241 58.55 -17.89 -25.86
C GLU A 241 58.19 -17.10 -27.13
N GLN A 242 57.18 -17.53 -27.86
CA GLN A 242 56.61 -16.75 -28.97
C GLN A 242 56.10 -15.35 -28.51
N ILE A 243 55.39 -15.27 -27.40
CA ILE A 243 54.91 -14.00 -26.83
C ILE A 243 56.10 -13.09 -26.46
N ARG A 244 57.16 -13.63 -25.87
CA ARG A 244 58.37 -12.86 -25.55
C ARG A 244 59.06 -12.29 -26.80
N GLN A 245 59.21 -13.08 -27.86
CA GLN A 245 59.77 -12.64 -29.11
C GLN A 245 58.93 -11.53 -29.75
N GLU A 246 57.63 -11.69 -29.79
CA GLU A 246 56.73 -10.69 -30.36
C GLU A 246 56.76 -9.36 -29.56
N LYS A 247 56.76 -9.46 -28.22
CA LYS A 247 56.94 -8.30 -27.36
C LYS A 247 58.25 -7.55 -27.61
N GLN A 248 59.38 -8.29 -27.84
CA GLN A 248 60.68 -7.68 -28.15
C GLN A 248 60.70 -6.98 -29.50
N LYS A 249 59.96 -7.48 -30.49
CA LYS A 249 59.83 -6.82 -31.82
C LYS A 249 59.07 -5.52 -31.67
N LEU A 250 57.89 -5.56 -31.04
CA LEU A 250 57.06 -4.37 -30.82
C LEU A 250 57.80 -3.26 -30.05
N VAL A 251 58.61 -3.61 -29.05
CA VAL A 251 59.42 -2.63 -28.29
C VAL A 251 60.54 -2.01 -29.12
N LYS A 252 61.04 -2.70 -30.20
CA LYS A 252 62.11 -2.19 -31.12
C LYS A 252 61.50 -1.31 -32.23
N GLU A 253 60.22 -1.49 -32.55
CA GLU A 253 59.55 -0.79 -33.65
C GLU A 253 58.78 0.47 -33.15
N GLY A 254 58.60 0.70 -31.89
CA GLY A 254 57.98 1.87 -31.26
C GLY A 254 58.92 2.60 -30.34
#